data_947459e36b94b762106059c783d1c08d
#
_entry.id   947459e36b94b762106059c783d1c08d
#
_cell.length_a   1.000
_cell.length_b   1.000
_cell.length_c   1.000
_cell.angle_alpha   90.00
_cell.angle_beta   90.00
_cell.angle_gamma   90.00
#
_symmetry.space_group_name_H-M   'P 1'
#
loop_
_entity.id
_entity.type
_entity.pdbx_description
1 polymer ?
#
loop_
_entity_poly.entity_id
_entity_poly.type
_entity_poly.pdbx_seq_one_letter_code
_entity_poly.pdbx_strand_id
1 'polypeptide(L)'
;MALRLNSGLPGRLEELNPRAMPSSPALRNDGRDAASLRQFRVDWDPMGFALSSLIVRTGRTAVLCSVSLEEGVPLWRKGEGKGWLSAEYRLLPGSTPERQRRELMKLSGRTQEIQRLIGRSLRAVIDMEALGERTLLVDCDVVQADAGTRTASVTGAWLALRRACDILLERELITVDPIRDQLAAVSVGLVDLSLIHI
;
A
#
# COMPACT_ATOMS: atom_id res chain seq x y z
N MET A 1 42.54 23.78 25.89
CA MET A 1 42.45 24.32 24.52
C MET A 1 41.02 24.17 24.08
N ALA A 2 40.24 25.25 24.28
CA ALA A 2 38.78 25.22 24.08
C ALA A 2 38.47 25.66 22.65
N LEU A 3 37.85 24.77 21.85
CA LEU A 3 37.31 25.09 20.52
C LEU A 3 36.00 25.87 20.68
N ARG A 4 36.01 27.13 20.32
CA ARG A 4 34.82 27.95 20.18
C ARG A 4 34.09 27.49 18.92
N LEU A 5 32.88 26.96 19.11
CA LEU A 5 31.93 26.78 18.04
C LEU A 5 31.36 28.14 17.64
N ASN A 6 31.63 28.52 16.39
CA ASN A 6 31.17 29.75 15.78
C ASN A 6 29.69 29.63 15.49
N SER A 7 28.83 30.36 16.20
CA SER A 7 27.40 30.46 16.04
C SER A 7 27.09 31.40 14.86
N GLY A 8 27.11 30.87 13.67
CA GLY A 8 26.67 31.57 12.47
C GLY A 8 25.48 30.81 11.84
N LEU A 9 24.32 30.82 12.50
CA LEU A 9 23.07 30.54 11.80
C LEU A 9 22.61 31.83 11.11
N PRO A 10 22.48 31.85 9.78
CA PRO A 10 21.94 33.02 9.10
C PRO A 10 20.44 33.11 9.28
N GLY A 11 19.98 34.28 9.67
CA GLY A 11 18.69 34.83 9.26
C GLY A 11 17.43 34.23 9.84
N ARG A 12 16.75 35.04 10.58
CA ARG A 12 15.39 34.90 11.10
C ARG A 12 14.45 34.26 10.07
N LEU A 13 13.65 33.31 10.55
CA LEU A 13 12.47 32.73 9.85
C LEU A 13 11.42 33.81 9.42
N GLU A 14 11.61 35.05 9.80
CA GLU A 14 10.69 36.17 9.51
C GLU A 14 10.83 36.77 8.11
N GLU A 15 11.84 36.42 7.33
CA GLU A 15 12.03 36.94 5.94
C GLU A 15 11.50 36.00 4.84
N LEU A 16 10.85 34.88 5.19
CA LEU A 16 10.05 34.19 4.22
C LEU A 16 8.75 34.98 4.00
N ASN A 17 8.87 35.98 3.12
CA ASN A 17 7.72 36.69 2.59
C ASN A 17 6.66 35.67 2.16
N PRO A 18 5.47 35.61 2.78
CA PRO A 18 4.40 34.74 2.33
C PRO A 18 4.00 35.29 0.95
N ARG A 19 4.56 34.68 -0.11
CA ARG A 19 4.05 34.90 -1.45
C ARG A 19 2.55 34.68 -1.36
N ALA A 20 1.79 35.70 -1.73
CA ALA A 20 0.35 35.68 -1.72
C ALA A 20 -0.13 34.33 -2.24
N MET A 21 -0.89 33.61 -1.42
CA MET A 21 -1.58 32.40 -1.83
C MET A 21 -2.31 32.74 -3.13
N PRO A 22 -2.17 31.95 -4.20
CA PRO A 22 -2.93 32.19 -5.41
C PRO A 22 -4.41 32.30 -5.04
N SER A 23 -5.06 33.35 -5.44
CA SER A 23 -6.42 33.74 -5.06
C SER A 23 -7.52 32.81 -5.61
N SER A 24 -7.14 31.75 -6.27
CA SER A 24 -8.03 30.65 -6.68
C SER A 24 -7.28 29.32 -6.52
N PRO A 25 -7.82 28.34 -5.80
CA PRO A 25 -7.23 27.03 -5.76
C PRO A 25 -7.19 26.48 -7.19
N ALA A 26 -5.97 26.24 -7.68
CA ALA A 26 -5.80 25.62 -9.00
C ALA A 26 -6.48 24.25 -8.96
N LEU A 27 -7.60 24.12 -9.67
CA LEU A 27 -8.28 22.84 -9.83
C LEU A 27 -7.37 21.87 -10.59
N ARG A 28 -7.32 20.65 -10.15
CA ARG A 28 -6.61 19.57 -10.82
C ARG A 28 -7.37 19.13 -12.07
N ASN A 29 -6.74 18.37 -12.98
CA ASN A 29 -7.35 17.90 -14.23
C ASN A 29 -8.67 17.12 -14.03
N ASP A 30 -8.90 16.57 -12.84
CA ASP A 30 -10.12 15.86 -12.46
C ASP A 30 -11.11 16.74 -11.67
N GLY A 31 -10.87 18.04 -11.58
CA GLY A 31 -11.74 19.00 -10.91
C GLY A 31 -11.60 19.05 -9.38
N ARG A 32 -10.72 18.26 -8.77
CA ARG A 32 -10.47 18.29 -7.32
C ARG A 32 -9.62 19.48 -6.92
N ASP A 33 -9.80 19.99 -5.73
CA ASP A 33 -8.82 20.87 -5.09
C ASP A 33 -7.57 20.09 -4.61
N ALA A 34 -6.59 20.81 -4.13
CA ALA A 34 -5.32 20.23 -3.68
C ALA A 34 -5.48 19.33 -2.44
N ALA A 35 -6.41 19.63 -1.55
CA ALA A 35 -6.64 18.91 -0.29
C ALA A 35 -7.58 17.70 -0.46
N SER A 36 -8.32 17.64 -1.56
CA SER A 36 -9.31 16.58 -1.80
C SER A 36 -8.64 15.26 -2.18
N LEU A 37 -9.02 14.19 -1.50
CA LEU A 37 -8.68 12.82 -1.88
C LEU A 37 -9.46 12.40 -3.15
N ARG A 38 -8.91 11.45 -3.89
CA ARG A 38 -9.66 10.77 -4.95
C ARG A 38 -10.80 9.97 -4.35
N GLN A 39 -11.89 9.81 -5.08
CA GLN A 39 -12.98 8.93 -4.68
C GLN A 39 -12.43 7.52 -4.43
N PHE A 40 -12.74 6.96 -3.26
CA PHE A 40 -12.34 5.61 -2.86
C PHE A 40 -13.54 4.68 -2.91
N ARG A 41 -13.40 3.52 -3.54
CA ARG A 41 -14.43 2.48 -3.63
C ARG A 41 -13.79 1.10 -3.51
N VAL A 42 -14.56 0.14 -3.00
CA VAL A 42 -14.17 -1.25 -2.86
C VAL A 42 -15.27 -2.13 -3.42
N ASP A 43 -14.90 -3.00 -4.36
CA ASP A 43 -15.77 -4.04 -4.90
C ASP A 43 -15.28 -5.39 -4.32
N TRP A 44 -16.07 -6.03 -3.47
CA TRP A 44 -15.70 -7.25 -2.75
C TRP A 44 -15.92 -8.52 -3.56
N ASP A 45 -15.11 -9.55 -3.25
CA ASP A 45 -15.23 -10.93 -3.70
C ASP A 45 -15.25 -11.16 -5.23
N PRO A 46 -14.39 -10.47 -6.02
CA PRO A 46 -14.30 -10.71 -7.45
C PRO A 46 -13.70 -12.08 -7.81
N MET A 47 -13.05 -12.77 -6.87
CA MET A 47 -12.38 -14.06 -7.08
C MET A 47 -12.91 -15.13 -6.12
N GLY A 48 -13.57 -16.17 -6.67
CA GLY A 48 -14.25 -17.18 -5.87
C GLY A 48 -13.35 -18.24 -5.21
N PHE A 49 -12.07 -18.36 -5.60
CA PHE A 49 -11.14 -19.35 -5.02
C PHE A 49 -10.14 -18.75 -4.03
N ALA A 50 -9.96 -17.44 -4.02
CA ALA A 50 -9.14 -16.78 -3.01
C ALA A 50 -9.83 -16.85 -1.63
N LEU A 51 -9.03 -16.87 -0.55
CA LEU A 51 -9.57 -16.78 0.81
C LEU A 51 -10.36 -15.47 0.99
N SER A 52 -9.84 -14.37 0.45
CA SER A 52 -10.55 -13.10 0.31
C SER A 52 -10.06 -12.38 -0.95
N SER A 53 -10.89 -11.53 -1.52
CA SER A 53 -10.50 -10.70 -2.65
C SER A 53 -11.33 -9.43 -2.71
N LEU A 54 -10.76 -8.39 -3.34
CA LEU A 54 -11.45 -7.14 -3.63
C LEU A 54 -10.81 -6.40 -4.79
N ILE A 55 -11.54 -5.50 -5.40
CA ILE A 55 -10.96 -4.46 -6.26
C ILE A 55 -11.07 -3.14 -5.51
N VAL A 56 -9.92 -2.55 -5.17
CA VAL A 56 -9.87 -1.17 -4.68
C VAL A 56 -9.76 -0.21 -5.83
N ARG A 57 -10.58 0.85 -5.79
CA ARG A 57 -10.56 1.95 -6.76
C ARG A 57 -10.24 3.26 -6.06
N THR A 58 -9.27 3.98 -6.59
CA THR A 58 -8.91 5.33 -6.13
C THR A 58 -8.91 6.24 -7.35
N GLY A 59 -10.02 6.94 -7.56
CA GLY A 59 -10.30 7.62 -8.83
C GLY A 59 -10.33 6.62 -9.99
N ARG A 60 -9.45 6.81 -10.97
CA ARG A 60 -9.31 5.91 -12.14
C ARG A 60 -8.35 4.74 -11.89
N THR A 61 -7.54 4.78 -10.84
CA THR A 61 -6.67 3.65 -10.48
C THR A 61 -7.51 2.51 -9.92
N ALA A 62 -7.29 1.29 -10.41
CA ALA A 62 -7.95 0.08 -9.94
C ALA A 62 -6.91 -1.02 -9.71
N VAL A 63 -6.96 -1.65 -8.54
CA VAL A 63 -6.08 -2.75 -8.15
C VAL A 63 -6.93 -3.90 -7.63
N LEU A 64 -6.77 -5.08 -8.22
CA LEU A 64 -7.28 -6.33 -7.69
C LEU A 64 -6.32 -6.79 -6.59
N CYS A 65 -6.84 -6.96 -5.38
CA CYS A 65 -6.10 -7.50 -4.26
C CYS A 65 -6.75 -8.82 -3.83
N SER A 66 -5.94 -9.85 -3.65
CA SER A 66 -6.40 -11.15 -3.16
C SER A 66 -5.48 -11.69 -2.09
N VAL A 67 -6.03 -12.54 -1.22
CA VAL A 67 -5.29 -13.27 -0.21
C VAL A 67 -5.58 -14.75 -0.37
N SER A 68 -4.53 -15.54 -0.53
CA SER A 68 -4.58 -17.00 -0.52
C SER A 68 -3.94 -17.55 0.75
N LEU A 69 -4.46 -18.68 1.24
CA LEU A 69 -3.92 -19.40 2.37
C LEU A 69 -3.17 -20.64 1.89
N GLU A 70 -1.95 -20.82 2.37
CA GLU A 70 -1.20 -22.06 2.25
C GLU A 70 -0.94 -22.65 3.66
N GLU A 71 -1.15 -23.94 3.83
CA GLU A 71 -0.75 -24.64 5.05
C GLU A 71 0.77 -24.77 5.11
N GLY A 72 1.31 -24.44 6.29
CA GLY A 72 2.74 -24.44 6.54
C GLY A 72 3.42 -23.12 6.20
N VAL A 73 4.72 -23.09 6.42
CA VAL A 73 5.57 -21.92 6.28
C VAL A 73 6.85 -22.27 5.51
N PRO A 74 7.57 -21.29 4.95
CA PRO A 74 8.87 -21.51 4.32
C PRO A 74 9.83 -22.27 5.23
N LEU A 75 10.72 -23.09 4.65
CA LEU A 75 11.62 -23.98 5.39
C LEU A 75 12.43 -23.27 6.47
N TRP A 76 12.87 -22.06 6.22
CA TRP A 76 13.65 -21.25 7.18
C TRP A 76 12.81 -20.76 8.38
N ARG A 77 11.48 -20.91 8.34
CA ARG A 77 10.54 -20.48 9.39
C ARG A 77 9.94 -21.66 10.13
N LYS A 78 10.11 -22.88 9.59
CA LYS A 78 9.46 -24.10 10.10
C LYS A 78 9.92 -24.45 11.52
N GLY A 79 8.96 -24.74 12.39
CA GLY A 79 9.23 -25.10 13.79
C GLY A 79 9.32 -23.91 14.74
N GLU A 80 9.14 -22.69 14.27
CA GLU A 80 9.11 -21.48 15.11
C GLU A 80 7.72 -21.20 15.72
N GLY A 81 6.68 -21.93 15.29
CA GLY A 81 5.29 -21.68 15.70
C GLY A 81 4.70 -20.39 15.15
N LYS A 82 5.34 -19.80 14.14
CA LYS A 82 4.97 -18.50 13.57
C LYS A 82 4.60 -18.63 12.10
N GLY A 83 3.59 -17.89 11.70
CA GLY A 83 3.18 -17.80 10.31
C GLY A 83 4.11 -16.95 9.45
N TRP A 84 3.74 -16.85 8.19
CA TRP A 84 4.40 -15.98 7.23
C TRP A 84 3.40 -15.23 6.36
N LEU A 85 3.80 -14.06 5.87
CA LEU A 85 3.06 -13.28 4.88
C LEU A 85 4.02 -12.85 3.78
N SER A 86 3.69 -13.18 2.54
CA SER A 86 4.35 -12.70 1.33
C SER A 86 3.41 -11.82 0.53
N ALA A 87 3.96 -10.91 -0.26
CA ALA A 87 3.17 -10.09 -1.16
C ALA A 87 3.80 -10.03 -2.54
N GLU A 88 2.95 -10.06 -3.57
CA GLU A 88 3.31 -9.83 -4.96
C GLU A 88 2.61 -8.59 -5.51
N TYR A 89 3.23 -7.96 -6.50
CA TYR A 89 2.68 -6.80 -7.19
C TYR A 89 2.97 -6.92 -8.66
N ARG A 90 1.94 -6.73 -9.50
CA ARG A 90 2.08 -6.75 -10.96
C ARG A 90 1.23 -5.65 -11.61
N LEU A 91 1.70 -5.18 -12.76
CA LEU A 91 0.92 -4.39 -13.68
C LEU A 91 0.39 -5.32 -14.78
N LEU A 92 -0.93 -5.36 -14.99
CA LEU A 92 -1.48 -6.04 -16.15
C LEU A 92 -1.04 -5.33 -17.45
N PRO A 93 -0.80 -6.04 -18.55
CA PRO A 93 -0.30 -5.44 -19.78
C PRO A 93 -1.08 -4.23 -20.30
N GLY A 94 -2.41 -4.24 -20.14
CA GLY A 94 -3.30 -3.15 -20.56
C GLY A 94 -3.64 -2.15 -19.46
N SER A 95 -2.96 -2.18 -18.31
CA SER A 95 -3.27 -1.29 -17.18
C SER A 95 -2.80 0.15 -17.38
N THR A 96 -1.95 0.43 -18.34
CA THR A 96 -1.40 1.75 -18.68
C THR A 96 -1.81 2.17 -20.09
N PRO A 97 -1.81 3.48 -20.44
CA PRO A 97 -2.15 3.96 -21.78
C PRO A 97 -1.34 3.25 -22.87
N GLU A 98 -0.04 3.08 -22.64
CA GLU A 98 0.80 2.25 -23.49
C GLU A 98 0.92 0.86 -22.90
N ARG A 99 0.69 -0.17 -23.74
CA ARG A 99 0.75 -1.56 -23.32
C ARG A 99 2.12 -1.92 -22.75
N GLN A 100 2.15 -2.42 -21.52
CA GLN A 100 3.36 -2.95 -20.88
C GLN A 100 3.59 -4.41 -21.27
N ARG A 101 4.86 -4.81 -21.35
CA ARG A 101 5.18 -6.25 -21.49
C ARG A 101 4.90 -6.96 -20.16
N ARG A 102 4.35 -8.17 -20.26
CA ARG A 102 4.18 -9.01 -19.06
C ARG A 102 5.55 -9.41 -18.51
N GLU A 103 5.77 -9.14 -17.24
CA GLU A 103 6.95 -9.61 -16.52
C GLU A 103 6.76 -11.10 -16.18
N LEU A 104 7.61 -11.97 -16.73
CA LEU A 104 7.52 -13.42 -16.53
C LEU A 104 8.65 -13.91 -15.60
N MET A 105 9.88 -13.95 -16.14
CA MET A 105 11.04 -14.53 -15.45
C MET A 105 11.85 -13.49 -14.64
N LYS A 106 11.91 -12.27 -15.13
CA LYS A 106 12.67 -11.19 -14.50
C LYS A 106 11.75 -10.02 -14.18
N LEU A 107 11.65 -9.73 -12.90
CA LEU A 107 10.88 -8.59 -12.41
C LEU A 107 11.70 -7.31 -12.55
N SER A 108 11.06 -6.21 -12.90
CA SER A 108 11.67 -4.88 -12.84
C SER A 108 12.02 -4.49 -11.41
N GLY A 109 12.99 -3.60 -11.23
CA GLY A 109 13.33 -3.06 -9.92
C GLY A 109 12.13 -2.38 -9.24
N ARG A 110 11.27 -1.71 -10.04
CA ARG A 110 10.03 -1.09 -9.55
C ARG A 110 9.07 -2.13 -8.97
N THR A 111 8.82 -3.22 -9.69
CA THR A 111 7.94 -4.29 -9.24
C THR A 111 8.46 -4.92 -7.95
N GLN A 112 9.76 -5.23 -7.90
CA GLN A 112 10.40 -5.78 -6.70
C GLN A 112 10.32 -4.82 -5.50
N GLU A 113 10.55 -3.54 -5.73
CA GLU A 113 10.46 -2.52 -4.68
C GLU A 113 9.05 -2.44 -4.10
N ILE A 114 8.01 -2.39 -4.96
CA ILE A 114 6.63 -2.22 -4.53
C ILE A 114 6.13 -3.47 -3.78
N GLN A 115 6.39 -4.69 -4.30
CA GLN A 115 5.98 -5.91 -3.59
C GLN A 115 6.65 -6.04 -2.21
N ARG A 116 7.93 -5.63 -2.09
CA ARG A 116 8.61 -5.60 -0.78
C ARG A 116 8.01 -4.55 0.15
N LEU A 117 7.63 -3.38 -0.39
CA LEU A 117 6.95 -2.34 0.38
C LEU A 117 5.63 -2.86 0.95
N ILE A 118 4.75 -3.44 0.11
CA ILE A 118 3.46 -4.00 0.53
C ILE A 118 3.67 -5.06 1.61
N GLY A 119 4.51 -6.07 1.35
CA GLY A 119 4.75 -7.16 2.30
C GLY A 119 5.30 -6.66 3.64
N ARG A 120 6.22 -5.70 3.64
CA ARG A 120 6.76 -5.12 4.89
C ARG A 120 5.71 -4.32 5.66
N SER A 121 4.88 -3.55 4.96
CA SER A 121 3.80 -2.77 5.58
C SER A 121 2.76 -3.68 6.23
N LEU A 122 2.33 -4.74 5.55
CA LEU A 122 1.38 -5.71 6.10
C LEU A 122 1.96 -6.48 7.29
N ARG A 123 3.22 -6.91 7.21
CA ARG A 123 3.89 -7.60 8.33
C ARG A 123 4.07 -6.74 9.57
N ALA A 124 4.05 -5.43 9.45
CA ALA A 124 4.15 -4.52 10.60
C ALA A 124 2.87 -4.50 11.45
N VAL A 125 1.74 -4.86 10.87
CA VAL A 125 0.41 -4.77 11.52
C VAL A 125 -0.25 -6.13 11.79
N ILE A 126 0.46 -7.24 11.54
CA ILE A 126 -0.04 -8.59 11.79
C ILE A 126 0.85 -9.34 12.79
N ASP A 127 0.23 -10.11 13.67
CA ASP A 127 0.87 -11.04 14.59
C ASP A 127 1.10 -12.40 13.93
N MET A 128 2.36 -12.73 13.66
CA MET A 128 2.71 -14.00 13.05
C MET A 128 2.57 -15.19 14.01
N GLU A 129 2.61 -14.97 15.33
CA GLU A 129 2.39 -16.04 16.30
C GLU A 129 0.92 -16.41 16.36
N ALA A 130 0.03 -15.41 16.38
CA ALA A 130 -1.41 -15.63 16.35
C ALA A 130 -1.89 -16.31 15.04
N LEU A 131 -1.17 -16.09 13.92
CA LEU A 131 -1.46 -16.78 12.66
C LEU A 131 -1.10 -18.28 12.71
N GLY A 132 -0.12 -18.68 13.53
CA GLY A 132 0.43 -20.05 13.55
C GLY A 132 1.18 -20.37 12.24
N GLU A 133 1.68 -21.62 12.10
CA GLU A 133 2.47 -22.03 10.93
C GLU A 133 1.65 -22.14 9.65
N ARG A 134 1.16 -21.00 9.17
CA ARG A 134 0.45 -20.80 7.89
C ARG A 134 1.07 -19.68 7.11
N THR A 135 0.94 -19.72 5.80
CA THR A 135 1.40 -18.66 4.91
C THR A 135 0.20 -17.95 4.26
N LEU A 136 0.17 -16.63 4.37
CA LEU A 136 -0.74 -15.78 3.62
C LEU A 136 0.01 -15.21 2.41
N LEU A 137 -0.50 -15.47 1.22
CA LEU A 137 -0.01 -14.92 -0.03
C LEU A 137 -0.94 -13.80 -0.46
N VAL A 138 -0.40 -12.60 -0.58
CA VAL A 138 -1.15 -11.40 -0.94
C VAL A 138 -0.74 -10.96 -2.34
N ASP A 139 -1.69 -10.98 -3.27
CA ASP A 139 -1.48 -10.57 -4.64
C ASP A 139 -2.13 -9.22 -4.92
N CYS A 140 -1.41 -8.34 -5.59
CA CYS A 140 -1.88 -7.02 -5.99
C CYS A 140 -1.66 -6.83 -7.49
N ASP A 141 -2.71 -7.06 -8.29
CA ASP A 141 -2.71 -6.89 -9.73
C ASP A 141 -3.33 -5.54 -10.11
N VAL A 142 -2.53 -4.67 -10.69
CA VAL A 142 -3.02 -3.37 -11.16
C VAL A 142 -3.79 -3.56 -12.46
N VAL A 143 -5.11 -3.38 -12.38
CA VAL A 143 -6.04 -3.46 -13.51
C VAL A 143 -6.00 -2.17 -14.34
N GLN A 144 -5.91 -1.03 -13.65
CA GLN A 144 -5.78 0.29 -14.27
C GLN A 144 -4.88 1.18 -13.43
N ALA A 145 -3.87 1.78 -14.06
CA ALA A 145 -2.90 2.66 -13.44
C ALA A 145 -3.10 4.12 -13.85
N ASP A 146 -3.57 4.94 -12.92
CA ASP A 146 -3.73 6.38 -13.07
C ASP A 146 -3.18 7.09 -11.82
N ALA A 147 -1.86 6.94 -11.58
CA ALA A 147 -1.13 7.33 -10.37
C ALA A 147 -1.62 6.62 -9.07
N GLY A 148 -0.79 6.63 -8.03
CA GLY A 148 -1.14 6.09 -6.71
C GLY A 148 -1.31 4.57 -6.63
N THR A 149 -0.77 3.78 -7.58
CA THR A 149 -0.91 2.32 -7.56
C THR A 149 -0.28 1.67 -6.32
N ARG A 150 0.85 2.20 -5.82
CA ARG A 150 1.48 1.72 -4.58
C ARG A 150 0.56 1.86 -3.37
N THR A 151 0.00 3.04 -3.19
CA THR A 151 -0.85 3.37 -2.03
C THR A 151 -2.19 2.66 -2.12
N ALA A 152 -2.78 2.56 -3.32
CA ALA A 152 -3.98 1.75 -3.54
C ALA A 152 -3.72 0.27 -3.22
N SER A 153 -2.56 -0.28 -3.64
CA SER A 153 -2.18 -1.67 -3.34
C SER A 153 -1.99 -1.90 -1.84
N VAL A 154 -1.29 -1.01 -1.11
CA VAL A 154 -1.11 -1.16 0.34
C VAL A 154 -2.45 -1.15 1.07
N THR A 155 -3.32 -0.18 0.75
CA THR A 155 -4.63 -0.06 1.40
C THR A 155 -5.56 -1.20 1.01
N GLY A 156 -5.62 -1.57 -0.27
CA GLY A 156 -6.42 -2.70 -0.75
C GLY A 156 -5.95 -4.04 -0.18
N ALA A 157 -4.64 -4.27 -0.14
CA ALA A 157 -4.05 -5.46 0.44
C ALA A 157 -4.36 -5.58 1.93
N TRP A 158 -4.34 -4.47 2.68
CA TRP A 158 -4.74 -4.50 4.09
C TRP A 158 -6.22 -4.84 4.28
N LEU A 159 -7.11 -4.28 3.47
CA LEU A 159 -8.54 -4.61 3.50
C LEU A 159 -8.79 -6.10 3.19
N ALA A 160 -8.12 -6.62 2.15
CA ALA A 160 -8.19 -8.05 1.82
C ALA A 160 -7.63 -8.93 2.95
N LEU A 161 -6.49 -8.55 3.54
CA LEU A 161 -5.89 -9.24 4.68
C LEU A 161 -6.82 -9.24 5.90
N ARG A 162 -7.44 -8.10 6.23
CA ARG A 162 -8.41 -8.03 7.33
C ARG A 162 -9.56 -9.02 7.11
N ARG A 163 -10.18 -8.99 5.92
CA ARG A 163 -11.26 -9.92 5.58
C ARG A 163 -10.80 -11.39 5.61
N ALA A 164 -9.57 -11.67 5.15
CA ALA A 164 -9.01 -13.02 5.23
C ALA A 164 -8.88 -13.51 6.68
N CYS A 165 -8.39 -12.64 7.58
CA CYS A 165 -8.29 -12.96 9.01
C CYS A 165 -9.67 -13.18 9.65
N ASP A 166 -10.68 -12.39 9.29
CA ASP A 166 -12.06 -12.59 9.75
C ASP A 166 -12.57 -13.98 9.33
N ILE A 167 -12.34 -14.39 8.07
CA ILE A 167 -12.73 -15.68 7.57
C ILE A 167 -11.99 -16.83 8.29
N LEU A 168 -10.71 -16.65 8.61
CA LEU A 168 -9.95 -17.65 9.38
C LEU A 168 -10.51 -17.82 10.79
N LEU A 169 -10.93 -16.73 11.44
CA LEU A 169 -11.61 -16.76 12.74
C LEU A 169 -13.00 -17.41 12.63
N GLU A 170 -13.81 -17.01 11.65
CA GLU A 170 -15.14 -17.57 11.38
C GLU A 170 -15.09 -19.10 11.13
N ARG A 171 -14.00 -19.58 10.51
CA ARG A 171 -13.75 -21.01 10.24
C ARG A 171 -13.03 -21.73 11.38
N GLU A 172 -12.76 -21.05 12.49
CA GLU A 172 -12.03 -21.60 13.65
C GLU A 172 -10.62 -22.12 13.31
N LEU A 173 -10.03 -21.64 12.21
CA LEU A 173 -8.67 -22.00 11.80
C LEU A 173 -7.60 -21.26 12.64
N ILE A 174 -7.96 -20.12 13.20
CA ILE A 174 -7.19 -19.38 14.20
C ILE A 174 -8.12 -19.00 15.36
N THR A 175 -7.57 -18.88 16.57
CA THR A 175 -8.34 -18.61 17.78
C THR A 175 -8.23 -17.17 18.27
N VAL A 176 -7.21 -16.45 17.80
CA VAL A 176 -6.92 -15.08 18.18
C VAL A 176 -6.80 -14.25 16.90
N ASP A 177 -7.36 -13.04 16.93
CA ASP A 177 -7.21 -12.09 15.80
C ASP A 177 -5.74 -11.71 15.63
N PRO A 178 -5.13 -12.02 14.48
CA PRO A 178 -3.74 -11.69 14.25
C PRO A 178 -3.51 -10.21 13.87
N ILE A 179 -4.54 -9.43 13.56
CA ILE A 179 -4.38 -8.03 13.19
C ILE A 179 -4.16 -7.17 14.43
N ARG A 180 -3.03 -6.47 14.48
CA ARG A 180 -2.62 -5.59 15.60
C ARG A 180 -3.02 -4.13 15.39
N ASP A 181 -3.10 -3.68 14.14
CA ASP A 181 -3.35 -2.26 13.84
C ASP A 181 -3.94 -2.09 12.43
N GLN A 182 -4.42 -0.87 12.15
CA GLN A 182 -4.91 -0.49 10.84
C GLN A 182 -3.77 0.02 9.96
N LEU A 183 -3.93 -0.16 8.63
CA LEU A 183 -2.95 0.29 7.66
C LEU A 183 -3.63 0.95 6.46
N ALA A 184 -3.24 2.18 6.17
CA ALA A 184 -3.61 2.87 4.95
C ALA A 184 -2.42 3.65 4.41
N ALA A 185 -2.41 3.88 3.10
CA ALA A 185 -1.37 4.66 2.45
C ALA A 185 -1.97 5.73 1.54
N VAL A 186 -1.36 6.90 1.54
CA VAL A 186 -1.71 8.01 0.65
C VAL A 186 -0.46 8.52 -0.07
N SER A 187 -0.65 9.09 -1.25
CA SER A 187 0.40 9.79 -1.98
C SER A 187 0.16 11.28 -1.88
N VAL A 188 1.21 12.01 -1.50
CA VAL A 188 1.18 13.47 -1.44
C VAL A 188 2.33 14.04 -2.27
N GLY A 189 2.18 15.25 -2.74
CA GLY A 189 3.21 16.04 -3.40
C GLY A 189 3.28 17.43 -2.79
N LEU A 190 4.38 18.13 -3.05
CA LEU A 190 4.56 19.53 -2.70
C LEU A 190 4.60 20.35 -4.00
N VAL A 191 3.66 21.27 -4.16
CA VAL A 191 3.57 22.18 -5.28
C VAL A 191 3.44 23.60 -4.73
N ASP A 192 4.33 24.50 -5.14
CA ASP A 192 4.38 25.89 -4.68
C ASP A 192 4.30 26.01 -3.13
N LEU A 193 5.07 25.15 -2.42
CA LEU A 193 5.11 25.02 -0.95
C LEU A 193 3.78 24.59 -0.33
N SER A 194 2.82 24.11 -1.12
CA SER A 194 1.55 23.57 -0.66
C SER A 194 1.51 22.06 -0.83
N LEU A 195 1.01 21.33 0.19
CA LEU A 195 0.78 19.89 0.10
C LEU A 195 -0.45 19.61 -0.76
N ILE A 196 -0.30 18.67 -1.68
CA ILE A 196 -1.40 18.19 -2.51
C ILE A 196 -1.52 16.66 -2.38
N HIS A 197 -2.73 16.13 -2.43
CA HIS A 197 -2.96 14.69 -2.59
C HIS A 197 -2.82 14.27 -4.06
N ILE A 198 -2.10 13.20 -4.31
CA ILE A 198 -1.91 12.65 -5.68
C ILE A 198 -3.10 11.70 -6.06
#